data_def2e99be2ac6728e6c1d723959c5d01
#
_entry.id   def2e99be2ac6728e6c1d723959c5d01
#
_cell.length_a   1.000
_cell.length_b   1.000
_cell.length_c   1.000
_cell.angle_alpha   90.00
_cell.angle_beta   90.00
_cell.angle_gamma   90.00
#
_symmetry.space_group_name_H-M   'P 1'
#
loop_
_entity.id
_entity.type
_entity.pdbx_description
1 polymer ?
#
loop_
_entity_poly.entity_id
_entity_poly.type
_entity_poly.pdbx_seq_one_letter_code
_entity_poly.pdbx_strand_id
1 'polypeptide(L)'
;MFRPSIQWKTSLFNKRLISNVRVRFAPSPTGYMHLGGLRMALINYLYAKKNNGDFILRIEDTDRKRLVSGSIENIINCLDLFSLSPDESLLFCCYFQ
;
A
#
# COMPACT_ATOMS: atom_id res chain seq x y z
N MET A 1 -0.51 8.17 -22.66
CA MET A 1 0.36 7.53 -21.68
C MET A 1 -0.33 6.30 -21.13
N PHE A 2 0.07 5.13 -21.57
CA PHE A 2 -0.54 3.88 -21.14
C PHE A 2 -0.17 3.61 -19.69
N ARG A 3 -1.19 3.57 -18.81
CA ARG A 3 -1.04 2.90 -17.52
C ARG A 3 -1.20 1.40 -17.77
N PRO A 4 -0.19 0.58 -17.53
CA PRO A 4 -0.43 -0.85 -17.48
C PRO A 4 -1.46 -1.09 -16.38
N SER A 5 -2.55 -1.77 -16.73
CA SER A 5 -3.50 -2.28 -15.75
C SER A 5 -2.69 -2.95 -14.64
N ILE A 6 -2.99 -2.57 -13.40
CA ILE A 6 -2.36 -3.14 -12.21
C ILE A 6 -2.72 -4.63 -12.20
N GLN A 7 -1.90 -5.43 -12.85
CA GLN A 7 -1.95 -6.86 -12.66
C GLN A 7 -1.19 -7.15 -11.37
N TRP A 8 -1.92 -7.26 -10.30
CA TRP A 8 -1.42 -7.85 -9.07
C TRP A 8 -1.03 -9.29 -9.39
N LYS A 9 0.24 -9.45 -9.81
CA LYS A 9 0.77 -10.78 -10.04
C LYS A 9 0.82 -11.52 -8.73
N THR A 10 -0.19 -12.33 -8.52
CA THR A 10 -0.18 -13.37 -7.50
C THR A 10 0.84 -14.45 -7.85
N SER A 11 2.11 -14.13 -7.84
CA SER A 11 3.15 -15.16 -7.80
C SER A 11 3.31 -15.66 -6.36
N LEU A 12 2.20 -16.19 -5.84
CA LEU A 12 2.05 -16.51 -4.42
C LEU A 12 2.77 -17.76 -3.97
N PHE A 13 3.24 -18.62 -4.87
CA PHE A 13 3.57 -19.98 -4.49
C PHE A 13 5.03 -20.21 -4.07
N ASN A 14 5.99 -19.40 -4.51
CA ASN A 14 7.40 -19.72 -4.29
C ASN A 14 8.15 -18.84 -3.27
N LYS A 15 7.58 -17.72 -2.83
CA LYS A 15 8.27 -16.82 -1.89
C LYS A 15 7.86 -17.00 -0.43
N ARG A 16 6.69 -17.53 -0.18
CA ARG A 16 6.15 -17.62 1.20
C ARG A 16 6.80 -18.67 2.08
N LEU A 17 7.51 -19.61 1.51
CA LEU A 17 8.12 -20.70 2.27
C LEU A 17 9.41 -20.31 3.00
N ILE A 18 9.98 -19.13 2.72
CA ILE A 18 11.34 -18.77 3.16
C ILE A 18 11.38 -17.52 4.03
N SER A 19 10.34 -16.69 4.05
CA SER A 19 10.36 -15.46 4.83
C SER A 19 9.11 -15.27 5.68
N ASN A 20 9.33 -15.00 6.97
CA ASN A 20 8.29 -14.59 7.91
C ASN A 20 8.13 -13.05 7.98
N VAL A 21 8.83 -12.30 7.13
CA VAL A 21 8.79 -10.84 7.16
C VAL A 21 7.54 -10.35 6.45
N ARG A 22 6.71 -9.66 7.20
CA ARG A 22 5.55 -8.94 6.69
C ARG A 22 5.57 -7.53 7.23
N VAL A 23 5.64 -6.55 6.36
CA VAL A 23 5.65 -5.14 6.73
C VAL A 23 4.38 -4.46 6.25
N ARG A 24 3.99 -3.43 6.97
CA ARG A 24 2.75 -2.70 6.71
C ARG A 24 3.02 -1.23 6.51
N PHE A 25 2.41 -0.66 5.47
CA PHE A 25 2.23 0.76 5.31
C PHE A 25 0.74 1.09 5.47
N ALA A 26 0.41 1.89 6.47
CA ALA A 26 -0.97 2.16 6.85
C ALA A 26 -1.24 3.67 6.91
N PRO A 27 -1.27 4.36 5.75
CA PRO A 27 -1.56 5.78 5.71
C PRO A 27 -3.03 6.04 6.02
N SER A 28 -3.30 7.15 6.70
CA SER A 28 -4.66 7.64 6.89
C SER A 28 -5.12 8.45 5.69
N PRO A 29 -6.34 8.24 5.16
CA PRO A 29 -6.86 8.99 4.01
C PRO A 29 -7.39 10.38 4.41
N THR A 30 -6.68 11.07 5.30
CA THR A 30 -7.00 12.39 5.83
C THR A 30 -6.33 13.53 5.05
N GLY A 31 -5.64 13.20 3.98
CA GLY A 31 -4.94 14.12 3.09
C GLY A 31 -4.19 13.37 2.00
N TYR A 32 -3.58 14.15 1.12
CA TYR A 32 -2.77 13.58 0.04
C TYR A 32 -1.42 13.10 0.57
N MET A 33 -0.83 12.15 -0.14
CA MET A 33 0.48 11.63 0.17
C MET A 33 1.52 12.77 0.17
N HIS A 34 2.31 12.86 1.21
CA HIS A 34 3.45 13.78 1.30
C HIS A 34 4.76 13.02 1.36
N LEU A 35 5.86 13.74 1.25
CA LEU A 35 7.19 13.14 1.16
C LEU A 35 7.52 12.24 2.36
N GLY A 36 7.08 12.60 3.58
CA GLY A 36 7.27 11.78 4.78
C GLY A 36 6.56 10.42 4.67
N GLY A 37 5.32 10.41 4.20
CA GLY A 37 4.56 9.19 3.97
C GLY A 37 5.20 8.32 2.88
N LEU A 38 5.63 8.93 1.79
CA LEU A 38 6.31 8.23 0.71
C LEU A 38 7.63 7.60 1.17
N ARG A 39 8.40 8.30 2.01
CA ARG A 39 9.62 7.77 2.61
C ARG A 39 9.34 6.53 3.46
N MET A 40 8.30 6.57 4.28
CA MET A 40 7.90 5.43 5.11
C MET A 40 7.48 4.23 4.25
N ALA A 41 6.72 4.46 3.20
CA ALA A 41 6.36 3.41 2.24
C ALA A 41 7.60 2.81 1.59
N LEU A 42 8.53 3.64 1.14
CA LEU A 42 9.78 3.18 0.50
C LEU A 42 10.64 2.33 1.45
N ILE A 43 10.83 2.76 2.69
CA ILE A 43 11.64 2.02 3.67
C ILE A 43 11.01 0.66 3.95
N ASN A 44 9.70 0.59 4.16
CA ASN A 44 8.98 -0.66 4.37
C ASN A 44 9.08 -1.58 3.15
N TYR A 45 8.90 -1.03 1.97
CA TYR A 45 8.99 -1.78 0.73
C TYR A 45 10.39 -2.39 0.53
N LEU A 46 11.44 -1.59 0.69
CA LEU A 46 12.82 -2.06 0.54
C LEU A 46 13.17 -3.14 1.57
N TYR A 47 12.74 -2.98 2.81
CA TYR A 47 12.94 -3.98 3.85
C TYR A 47 12.25 -5.30 3.52
N ALA A 48 11.00 -5.24 3.06
CA ALA A 48 10.29 -6.43 2.60
C ALA A 48 11.02 -7.13 1.44
N LYS A 49 11.42 -6.37 0.44
CA LYS A 49 12.13 -6.94 -0.73
C LYS A 49 13.48 -7.53 -0.40
N LYS A 50 14.25 -6.88 0.48
CA LYS A 50 15.54 -7.40 0.94
C LYS A 50 15.40 -8.75 1.65
N ASN A 51 14.31 -8.96 2.37
CA ASN A 51 14.07 -10.17 3.14
C ASN A 51 13.15 -11.18 2.43
N ASN A 52 12.84 -10.98 1.16
CA ASN A 52 11.86 -11.78 0.42
C ASN A 52 10.49 -11.88 1.10
N GLY A 53 10.11 -10.81 1.80
CA GLY A 53 8.86 -10.71 2.57
C GLY A 53 7.75 -10.02 1.80
N ASP A 54 6.65 -9.79 2.51
CA ASP A 54 5.46 -9.13 1.97
C ASP A 54 5.38 -7.67 2.40
N PHE A 55 5.05 -6.79 1.45
CA PHE A 55 4.70 -5.40 1.69
C PHE A 55 3.19 -5.22 1.59
N ILE A 56 2.55 -4.79 2.68
CA ILE A 56 1.10 -4.72 2.81
C ILE A 56 0.66 -3.26 2.89
N LEU A 57 -0.26 -2.88 2.02
CA LEU A 57 -0.96 -1.60 2.10
C LEU A 57 -2.26 -1.77 2.87
N ARG A 58 -2.43 -1.01 3.96
CA ARG A 58 -3.66 -1.00 4.75
C ARG A 58 -4.16 0.43 4.91
N ILE A 59 -5.26 0.76 4.26
CA ILE A 59 -5.91 2.06 4.39
C ILE A 59 -7.14 1.89 5.28
N GLU A 60 -7.15 2.61 6.39
CA GLU A 60 -8.24 2.59 7.36
C GLU A 60 -8.95 3.93 7.37
N ASP A 61 -10.23 3.88 7.05
CA ASP A 61 -11.15 5.01 7.14
C ASP A 61 -11.92 4.96 8.46
N THR A 62 -11.24 5.26 9.56
CA THR A 62 -11.85 5.21 10.89
C THR A 62 -12.45 6.55 11.32
N ASP A 63 -12.03 7.66 10.72
CA ASP A 63 -12.50 8.99 11.06
C ASP A 63 -13.12 9.67 9.83
N ARG A 64 -14.44 9.49 9.67
CA ARG A 64 -15.19 10.07 8.54
C ARG A 64 -15.13 11.59 8.45
N LYS A 65 -14.92 12.28 9.58
CA LYS A 65 -14.86 13.74 9.62
C LYS A 65 -13.59 14.29 9.00
N ARG A 66 -12.53 13.48 8.96
CA ARG A 66 -11.21 13.87 8.48
C ARG A 66 -10.86 13.31 7.10
N LEU A 67 -11.80 12.57 6.50
CA LEU A 67 -11.63 12.05 5.14
C LEU A 67 -11.52 13.16 4.13
N VAL A 68 -10.51 13.06 3.28
CA VAL A 68 -10.34 13.95 2.13
C VAL A 68 -10.72 13.17 0.87
N SER A 69 -11.65 13.73 0.10
CA SER A 69 -12.06 13.15 -1.19
C SER A 69 -10.85 12.98 -2.11
N GLY A 70 -10.73 11.78 -2.73
CA GLY A 70 -9.63 11.46 -3.63
C GLY A 70 -8.30 11.12 -2.94
N SER A 71 -8.21 11.15 -1.62
CA SER A 71 -6.97 10.83 -0.90
C SER A 71 -6.54 9.38 -1.05
N ILE A 72 -7.47 8.44 -1.02
CA ILE A 72 -7.19 7.01 -1.22
C ILE A 72 -6.61 6.78 -2.61
N GLU A 73 -7.26 7.34 -3.63
CA GLU A 73 -6.78 7.25 -5.01
C GLU A 73 -5.40 7.90 -5.17
N ASN A 74 -5.18 9.05 -4.54
CA ASN A 74 -3.87 9.72 -4.53
C ASN A 74 -2.79 8.83 -3.91
N ILE A 75 -3.05 8.18 -2.79
CA ILE A 75 -2.10 7.26 -2.14
C ILE A 75 -1.73 6.12 -3.09
N ILE A 76 -2.72 5.48 -3.69
CA ILE A 76 -2.51 4.37 -4.63
C ILE A 76 -1.70 4.83 -5.84
N ASN A 77 -2.06 5.97 -6.42
CA ASN A 77 -1.36 6.52 -7.59
C ASN A 77 0.09 6.91 -7.27
N CYS A 78 0.35 7.45 -6.07
CA CYS A 78 1.72 7.74 -5.64
C CYS A 78 2.56 6.47 -5.50
N LEU A 79 2.02 5.42 -4.90
CA LEU A 79 2.75 4.15 -4.78
C LEU A 79 3.04 3.55 -6.17
N ASP A 80 2.08 3.60 -7.08
CA ASP A 80 2.27 3.14 -8.46
C ASP A 80 3.36 3.94 -9.20
N LEU A 81 3.33 5.26 -9.06
CA LEU A 81 4.29 6.15 -9.72
C LEU A 81 5.74 5.81 -9.33
N PHE A 82 5.96 5.43 -8.08
CA PHE A 82 7.27 5.06 -7.57
C PHE A 82 7.54 3.55 -7.59
N SER A 83 6.68 2.78 -8.24
CA SER A 83 6.81 1.32 -8.37
C SER A 83 6.86 0.57 -7.04
N LEU A 84 6.17 1.10 -6.03
CA LEU A 84 6.06 0.51 -4.68
C LEU A 84 4.79 -0.34 -4.59
N SER A 85 4.63 -1.30 -5.48
CA SER A 85 3.44 -2.15 -5.53
C SER A 85 3.34 -3.05 -4.31
N PRO A 86 2.25 -2.97 -3.52
CA PRO A 86 2.05 -3.87 -2.40
C PRO A 86 1.74 -5.30 -2.87
N ASP A 87 2.18 -6.27 -2.07
CA ASP A 87 1.86 -7.68 -2.30
C ASP A 87 0.41 -7.99 -1.87
N GLU A 88 -0.07 -7.28 -0.84
CA GLU A 88 -1.47 -7.34 -0.38
C GLU A 88 -1.98 -5.93 -0.12
N SER A 89 -3.26 -5.69 -0.40
CA SER A 89 -3.92 -4.44 -0.06
C SER A 89 -5.24 -4.67 0.64
N LEU A 90 -5.46 -3.95 1.73
CA LEU A 90 -6.68 -3.99 2.53
C LEU A 90 -7.25 -2.56 2.62
N LEU A 91 -8.49 -2.41 2.17
CA LEU A 91 -9.26 -1.18 2.33
C LEU A 91 -10.32 -1.43 3.39
N PHE A 92 -10.14 -0.85 4.56
CA PHE A 92 -11.19 -0.82 5.58
C PHE A 92 -12.04 0.41 5.37
N CYS A 93 -13.10 0.28 4.59
CA CYS A 93 -14.15 1.27 4.53
C CYS A 93 -15.20 0.97 5.59
N CYS A 94 -15.55 1.97 6.41
CA CYS A 94 -16.70 1.90 7.33
C CYS A 94 -18.05 1.81 6.61
N TYR A 95 -18.08 1.43 5.36
CA TYR A 95 -19.30 1.28 4.56
C TYR A 95 -20.05 -0.03 4.78
N PHE A 96 -19.50 -0.93 5.59
CA PHE A 96 -20.17 -2.16 5.96
C PHE A 96 -20.65 -2.11 7.43
N GLN A 97 -21.62 -1.26 7.68
CA GLN A 97 -22.59 -1.42 8.75
C GLN A 97 -23.98 -1.09 8.22
#